data_9dfbba37b161496a8ea1d533048c15fe
#
_entry.id   9dfbba37b161496a8ea1d533048c15fe
#
_cell.length_a   1.000
_cell.length_b   1.000
_cell.length_c   1.000
_cell.angle_alpha   90.00
_cell.angle_beta   90.00
_cell.angle_gamma   90.00
#
_symmetry.space_group_name_H-M   'P 1'
#
loop_
_entity.id
_entity.type
_entity.pdbx_description
1 polymer ?
#
loop_
_entity_poly.entity_id
_entity_poly.type
_entity_poly.pdbx_seq_one_letter_code
_entity_poly.pdbx_strand_id
1 'polypeptide(L)'
;INTDFCDRGKIKILDVWARMRIMQGLSIQAGQFRMPFGVDPFRGPNSYYFANRSFIGKDVCNVRAVGAKLSYDFSEIPLLVEFGAFNPTTIGDHSGWNKSLAFAGKATYTLGNVKLLTGVQSVIPDSIRANLIDGCVSWSANRWIVEGEYMYKHYTNSSHKPCHAYNFFASYSMPIEAGVFNRLSFQGRFDGMTAHSNGKRNDDGVLITDNPPRNRVTVGATISYYRSKNLFVDLRANYECYFYHHDAVTTPDTGDKAVVELVLRF
;
A
#
# COMPACT_ATOMS: atom_id res chain seq x y z
N ILE A 1 17.60 -5.07 -5.43
CA ILE A 1 17.73 -4.38 -4.14
C ILE A 1 17.06 -3.03 -4.29
N ASN A 2 16.22 -2.65 -3.33
CA ASN A 2 15.60 -1.33 -3.23
C ASN A 2 15.99 -0.71 -1.89
N THR A 3 16.53 0.50 -1.90
CA THR A 3 17.04 1.19 -0.71
C THR A 3 16.42 2.58 -0.61
N ASP A 4 16.22 3.05 0.62
CA ASP A 4 15.85 4.41 0.95
C ASP A 4 17.07 5.12 1.54
N PHE A 5 17.50 6.22 0.93
CA PHE A 5 18.64 7.00 1.35
C PHE A 5 18.26 8.19 2.24
N CYS A 6 16.97 8.44 2.45
CA CYS A 6 16.46 9.65 3.10
C CYS A 6 15.79 9.38 4.46
N ASP A 7 15.82 8.14 4.99
CA ASP A 7 15.19 7.82 6.26
C ASP A 7 15.97 8.42 7.45
N ARG A 8 15.73 9.72 7.73
CA ARG A 8 16.35 10.47 8.85
C ARG A 8 17.89 10.38 8.84
N GLY A 9 18.50 10.45 7.66
CA GLY A 9 19.95 10.36 7.49
C GLY A 9 20.53 8.94 7.58
N LYS A 10 19.69 7.91 7.59
CA LYS A 10 20.10 6.50 7.57
C LYS A 10 19.72 5.84 6.26
N ILE A 11 20.57 4.96 5.77
CA ILE A 11 20.25 4.10 4.64
C ILE A 11 19.38 2.94 5.14
N LYS A 12 18.20 2.76 4.55
CA LYS A 12 17.28 1.68 4.88
C LYS A 12 17.10 0.74 3.70
N ILE A 13 17.34 -0.54 3.91
CA ILE A 13 17.02 -1.57 2.92
C ILE A 13 15.50 -1.78 2.95
N LEU A 14 14.83 -1.44 1.85
CA LEU A 14 13.39 -1.63 1.70
C LEU A 14 13.09 -3.04 1.17
N ASP A 15 13.70 -3.43 0.07
CA ASP A 15 13.48 -4.73 -0.55
C ASP A 15 14.81 -5.36 -0.95
N VAL A 16 15.04 -6.60 -0.51
CA VAL A 16 16.15 -7.46 -0.94
C VAL A 16 15.63 -8.89 -1.02
N TRP A 17 15.54 -9.41 -2.23
CA TRP A 17 14.93 -10.71 -2.48
C TRP A 17 15.51 -11.37 -3.73
N ALA A 18 15.34 -12.70 -3.78
CA ALA A 18 15.57 -13.52 -4.96
C ALA A 18 14.26 -14.21 -5.37
N ARG A 19 14.06 -14.41 -6.68
CA ARG A 19 12.91 -15.11 -7.24
C ARG A 19 13.38 -16.18 -8.20
N MET A 20 12.79 -17.36 -8.08
CA MET A 20 13.07 -18.51 -8.96
C MET A 20 11.76 -19.01 -9.56
N ARG A 21 11.76 -19.32 -10.85
CA ARG A 21 10.67 -20.03 -11.50
C ARG A 21 10.90 -21.52 -11.28
N ILE A 22 9.93 -22.20 -10.67
CA ILE A 22 9.99 -23.64 -10.39
C ILE A 22 9.49 -24.41 -11.61
N MET A 23 8.37 -23.96 -12.18
CA MET A 23 7.75 -24.53 -13.38
C MET A 23 6.89 -23.44 -14.05
N GLN A 24 6.26 -23.78 -15.18
CA GLN A 24 5.36 -22.87 -15.86
C GLN A 24 4.25 -22.40 -14.91
N GLY A 25 4.07 -21.08 -14.81
CA GLY A 25 3.12 -20.44 -13.91
C GLY A 25 3.57 -20.37 -12.45
N LEU A 26 4.41 -21.29 -11.93
CA LEU A 26 4.80 -21.33 -10.52
C LEU A 26 6.17 -20.70 -10.27
N SER A 27 6.22 -19.77 -9.34
CA SER A 27 7.48 -19.18 -8.86
C SER A 27 7.50 -19.06 -7.34
N ILE A 28 8.72 -19.13 -6.77
CA ILE A 28 9.02 -18.83 -5.38
C ILE A 28 9.84 -17.55 -5.29
N GLN A 29 9.55 -16.72 -4.30
CA GLN A 29 10.34 -15.53 -3.98
C GLN A 29 10.66 -15.56 -2.48
N ALA A 30 11.92 -15.31 -2.12
CA ALA A 30 12.39 -15.29 -0.73
C ALA A 30 13.26 -14.07 -0.46
N GLY A 31 13.20 -13.55 0.76
CA GLY A 31 13.91 -12.36 1.23
C GLY A 31 12.99 -11.36 1.91
N GLN A 32 13.39 -10.09 1.93
CA GLN A 32 12.54 -8.99 2.39
C GLN A 32 11.86 -8.33 1.21
N PHE A 33 10.56 -8.27 1.23
CA PHE A 33 9.74 -7.65 0.20
C PHE A 33 8.33 -7.32 0.71
N ARG A 34 7.52 -6.68 -0.15
CA ARG A 34 6.11 -6.38 0.17
C ARG A 34 5.31 -7.67 0.22
N MET A 35 4.63 -7.91 1.33
CA MET A 35 3.72 -9.04 1.46
C MET A 35 2.62 -8.98 0.40
N PRO A 36 2.18 -10.13 -0.16
CA PRO A 36 1.12 -10.16 -1.17
C PRO A 36 -0.24 -9.86 -0.52
N PHE A 37 -0.53 -8.58 -0.29
CA PHE A 37 -1.74 -8.10 0.35
C PHE A 37 -2.04 -6.67 -0.07
N GLY A 38 -3.30 -6.36 -0.35
CA GLY A 38 -3.75 -5.05 -0.77
C GLY A 38 -3.27 -4.63 -2.16
N VAL A 39 -3.73 -3.49 -2.62
CA VAL A 39 -3.33 -2.85 -3.87
C VAL A 39 -2.44 -1.65 -3.60
N ASP A 40 -2.93 -0.65 -2.86
CA ASP A 40 -2.12 0.52 -2.50
C ASP A 40 -0.90 0.15 -1.65
N PRO A 41 -1.00 -0.73 -0.63
CA PRO A 41 0.18 -1.22 0.10
C PRO A 41 1.22 -1.91 -0.78
N PHE A 42 0.77 -2.61 -1.81
CA PHE A 42 1.63 -3.40 -2.70
C PHE A 42 2.35 -2.56 -3.76
N ARG A 43 1.88 -1.33 -4.06
CA ARG A 43 2.52 -0.43 -5.02
C ARG A 43 3.92 0.00 -4.59
N GLY A 44 4.85 0.04 -5.54
CA GLY A 44 6.16 0.65 -5.36
C GLY A 44 6.09 2.18 -5.37
N PRO A 45 7.08 2.90 -4.83
CA PRO A 45 7.06 4.37 -4.76
C PRO A 45 6.86 5.05 -6.12
N ASN A 46 7.43 4.48 -7.17
CA ASN A 46 7.31 4.97 -8.55
C ASN A 46 5.99 4.60 -9.25
N SER A 47 5.11 3.87 -8.56
CA SER A 47 3.81 3.43 -9.08
C SER A 47 2.63 4.14 -8.40
N TYR A 48 2.90 5.07 -7.46
CA TYR A 48 1.84 5.86 -6.85
C TYR A 48 1.34 6.94 -7.81
N TYR A 49 0.05 7.23 -7.68
CA TYR A 49 -0.60 8.34 -8.38
C TYR A 49 -0.50 9.65 -7.59
N PHE A 50 -0.32 9.55 -6.29
CA PHE A 50 -0.23 10.67 -5.35
C PHE A 50 1.12 10.63 -4.63
N ALA A 51 1.60 11.77 -4.15
CA ALA A 51 2.83 11.86 -3.37
C ALA A 51 2.74 11.06 -2.05
N ASN A 52 1.58 11.08 -1.39
CA ASN A 52 1.34 10.30 -0.19
C ASN A 52 0.44 9.08 -0.47
N ARG A 53 0.71 7.98 0.22
CA ARG A 53 -0.12 6.77 0.20
C ARG A 53 -1.50 7.02 0.80
N SER A 54 -2.43 6.12 0.51
CA SER A 54 -3.68 6.01 1.25
C SER A 54 -3.44 5.59 2.70
N PHE A 55 -4.43 5.80 3.56
CA PHE A 55 -4.37 5.30 4.95
C PHE A 55 -4.26 3.79 5.02
N ILE A 56 -4.87 3.05 4.08
CA ILE A 56 -4.71 1.61 3.95
C ILE A 56 -3.22 1.25 3.89
N GLY A 57 -2.49 1.86 2.97
CA GLY A 57 -1.09 1.55 2.72
C GLY A 57 -0.11 2.16 3.71
N LYS A 58 -0.50 3.23 4.41
CA LYS A 58 0.38 3.94 5.33
C LYS A 58 0.25 3.45 6.77
N ASP A 59 -0.99 3.27 7.24
CA ASP A 59 -1.28 3.15 8.66
C ASP A 59 -1.89 1.80 9.06
N VAL A 60 -2.74 1.18 8.22
CA VAL A 60 -3.61 0.08 8.62
C VAL A 60 -2.97 -1.29 8.48
N CYS A 61 -2.29 -1.55 7.37
CA CYS A 61 -1.71 -2.87 7.09
C CYS A 61 -0.19 -2.92 7.29
N ASN A 62 0.34 -4.14 7.44
CA ASN A 62 1.78 -4.36 7.42
C ASN A 62 2.25 -4.55 5.97
N VAL A 63 3.20 -3.75 5.54
CA VAL A 63 3.61 -3.68 4.13
C VAL A 63 4.75 -4.65 3.81
N ARG A 64 5.79 -4.72 4.65
CA ARG A 64 7.01 -5.48 4.38
C ARG A 64 7.39 -6.40 5.52
N ALA A 65 7.92 -7.57 5.14
CA ALA A 65 8.51 -8.51 6.08
C ALA A 65 9.55 -9.40 5.38
N VAL A 66 10.37 -10.09 6.16
CA VAL A 66 11.27 -11.13 5.67
C VAL A 66 10.53 -12.45 5.62
N GLY A 67 10.56 -13.12 4.48
CA GLY A 67 9.87 -14.41 4.34
C GLY A 67 9.97 -14.98 2.94
N ALA A 68 9.04 -15.88 2.64
CA ALA A 68 8.92 -16.49 1.33
C ALA A 68 7.47 -16.49 0.87
N LYS A 69 7.26 -16.37 -0.45
CA LYS A 69 5.96 -16.51 -1.09
C LYS A 69 6.03 -17.40 -2.31
N LEU A 70 4.96 -18.09 -2.57
CA LEU A 70 4.66 -18.77 -3.82
C LEU A 70 3.71 -17.90 -4.63
N SER A 71 3.89 -17.89 -5.94
CA SER A 71 2.99 -17.21 -6.88
C SER A 71 2.67 -18.19 -8.01
N TYR A 72 1.38 -18.38 -8.29
CA TYR A 72 0.92 -19.21 -9.38
C TYR A 72 0.04 -18.39 -10.33
N ASP A 73 0.52 -18.30 -11.57
CA ASP A 73 -0.15 -17.63 -12.68
C ASP A 73 -0.79 -18.70 -13.58
N PHE A 74 -2.10 -18.74 -13.58
CA PHE A 74 -2.86 -19.73 -14.32
C PHE A 74 -2.80 -19.44 -15.83
N SER A 75 -2.47 -20.45 -16.64
CA SER A 75 -2.35 -20.28 -18.10
C SER A 75 -3.69 -20.19 -18.81
N GLU A 76 -4.73 -20.83 -18.27
CA GLU A 76 -6.05 -20.97 -18.91
C GLU A 76 -7.04 -19.88 -18.50
N ILE A 77 -6.84 -19.29 -17.34
CA ILE A 77 -7.68 -18.22 -16.81
C ILE A 77 -6.80 -17.06 -16.36
N PRO A 78 -7.24 -15.81 -16.50
CA PRO A 78 -6.45 -14.63 -16.12
C PRO A 78 -6.42 -14.41 -14.60
N LEU A 79 -5.97 -15.43 -13.86
CA LEU A 79 -5.92 -15.49 -12.40
C LEU A 79 -4.46 -15.66 -11.92
N LEU A 80 -4.01 -14.75 -11.06
CA LEU A 80 -2.75 -14.86 -10.31
C LEU A 80 -3.10 -15.07 -8.83
N VAL A 81 -2.57 -16.11 -8.22
CA VAL A 81 -2.68 -16.38 -6.78
C VAL A 81 -1.31 -16.33 -6.15
N GLU A 82 -1.18 -15.62 -5.04
CA GLU A 82 0.04 -15.48 -4.28
C GLU A 82 -0.23 -15.80 -2.81
N PHE A 83 0.66 -16.54 -2.17
CA PHE A 83 0.58 -16.84 -0.75
C PHE A 83 1.98 -16.94 -0.15
N GLY A 84 2.17 -16.43 1.08
CA GLY A 84 3.46 -16.45 1.74
C GLY A 84 3.38 -16.49 3.25
N ALA A 85 4.50 -16.94 3.83
CA ALA A 85 4.77 -16.93 5.26
C ALA A 85 5.99 -16.04 5.53
N PHE A 86 5.93 -15.26 6.60
CA PHE A 86 6.87 -14.21 6.89
C PHE A 86 7.21 -14.17 8.38
N ASN A 87 8.41 -13.72 8.70
CA ASN A 87 8.69 -13.19 10.03
C ASN A 87 7.82 -11.94 10.26
N PRO A 88 7.46 -11.61 11.49
CA PRO A 88 6.55 -10.47 11.74
C PRO A 88 7.15 -9.10 11.43
N THR A 89 8.47 -9.01 11.28
CA THR A 89 9.18 -7.74 11.09
C THR A 89 10.20 -7.79 9.95
N THR A 90 10.78 -6.63 9.64
CA THR A 90 11.81 -6.46 8.60
C THR A 90 13.19 -6.87 9.11
N ILE A 91 14.18 -6.96 8.21
CA ILE A 91 15.57 -7.29 8.52
C ILE A 91 16.22 -6.30 9.51
N GLY A 92 15.73 -5.07 9.56
CA GLY A 92 16.22 -4.04 10.49
C GLY A 92 15.69 -4.16 11.93
N ASP A 93 14.71 -5.04 12.17
CA ASP A 93 14.10 -5.26 13.48
C ASP A 93 14.05 -6.76 13.82
N HIS A 94 15.20 -7.29 14.23
CA HIS A 94 15.33 -8.70 14.59
C HIS A 94 14.63 -9.07 15.90
N SER A 95 14.34 -8.11 16.77
CA SER A 95 13.69 -8.34 18.06
C SER A 95 12.28 -8.93 17.89
N GLY A 96 11.62 -8.59 16.80
CA GLY A 96 10.31 -9.14 16.45
C GLY A 96 10.32 -10.57 15.91
N TRP A 97 11.46 -11.14 15.54
CA TRP A 97 11.53 -12.47 14.90
C TRP A 97 11.19 -13.63 15.84
N ASN A 98 11.21 -13.41 17.14
CA ASN A 98 10.77 -14.39 18.13
C ASN A 98 9.24 -14.51 18.26
N LYS A 99 8.48 -13.64 17.57
CA LYS A 99 7.02 -13.70 17.54
C LYS A 99 6.54 -14.77 16.53
N SER A 100 5.25 -15.11 16.62
CA SER A 100 4.61 -16.03 15.67
C SER A 100 4.67 -15.50 14.24
N LEU A 101 4.77 -16.41 13.27
CA LEU A 101 4.80 -16.08 11.85
C LEU A 101 3.60 -15.23 11.41
N ALA A 102 3.84 -14.36 10.46
CA ALA A 102 2.82 -13.64 9.70
C ALA A 102 2.53 -14.39 8.39
N PHE A 103 1.30 -14.26 7.91
CA PHE A 103 0.84 -14.87 6.65
C PHE A 103 0.18 -13.80 5.80
N ALA A 104 0.33 -13.92 4.50
CA ALA A 104 -0.38 -13.06 3.55
C ALA A 104 -0.70 -13.82 2.27
N GLY A 105 -1.85 -13.56 1.69
CA GLY A 105 -2.28 -14.12 0.43
C GLY A 105 -3.07 -13.11 -0.38
N LYS A 106 -2.99 -13.20 -1.69
CA LYS A 106 -3.69 -12.34 -2.64
C LYS A 106 -4.08 -13.12 -3.88
N ALA A 107 -5.29 -12.88 -4.36
CA ALA A 107 -5.76 -13.31 -5.65
C ALA A 107 -6.05 -12.09 -6.54
N THR A 108 -5.62 -12.13 -7.78
CA THR A 108 -5.87 -11.09 -8.79
C THR A 108 -6.47 -11.73 -10.02
N TYR A 109 -7.69 -11.33 -10.37
CA TYR A 109 -8.39 -11.76 -11.57
C TYR A 109 -8.52 -10.60 -12.54
N THR A 110 -8.12 -10.79 -13.80
CA THR A 110 -8.12 -9.74 -14.82
C THR A 110 -9.16 -10.06 -15.89
N LEU A 111 -10.17 -9.20 -16.05
CA LEU A 111 -11.21 -9.31 -17.06
C LEU A 111 -11.18 -8.08 -17.97
N GLY A 112 -10.50 -8.19 -19.10
CA GLY A 112 -10.32 -7.06 -20.02
C GLY A 112 -9.69 -5.87 -19.31
N ASN A 113 -10.44 -4.78 -19.22
CA ASN A 113 -10.01 -3.54 -18.57
C ASN A 113 -10.24 -3.50 -17.05
N VAL A 114 -10.82 -4.54 -16.46
CA VAL A 114 -11.15 -4.63 -15.04
C VAL A 114 -10.21 -5.61 -14.36
N LYS A 115 -9.69 -5.24 -13.19
CA LYS A 115 -8.98 -6.14 -12.26
C LYS A 115 -9.76 -6.22 -10.97
N LEU A 116 -10.04 -7.44 -10.54
CA LEU A 116 -10.61 -7.75 -9.24
C LEU A 116 -9.49 -8.33 -8.38
N LEU A 117 -9.31 -7.76 -7.21
CA LEU A 117 -8.29 -8.22 -6.27
C LEU A 117 -8.93 -8.48 -4.92
N THR A 118 -8.47 -9.52 -4.25
CA THR A 118 -8.82 -9.79 -2.86
C THR A 118 -7.61 -10.36 -2.15
N GLY A 119 -7.51 -10.12 -0.86
CA GLY A 119 -6.39 -10.57 -0.06
C GLY A 119 -6.75 -10.84 1.39
N VAL A 120 -5.86 -11.59 2.02
CA VAL A 120 -5.89 -11.87 3.46
C VAL A 120 -4.51 -11.65 4.05
N GLN A 121 -4.45 -11.10 5.26
CA GLN A 121 -3.20 -10.94 5.99
C GLN A 121 -3.43 -11.26 7.47
N SER A 122 -2.49 -11.98 8.08
CA SER A 122 -2.49 -12.27 9.51
C SER A 122 -1.14 -11.91 10.09
N VAL A 123 -1.08 -10.89 10.91
CA VAL A 123 0.15 -10.27 11.42
C VAL A 123 0.10 -10.02 12.91
N ILE A 124 1.28 -9.92 13.53
CA ILE A 124 1.45 -9.50 14.93
C ILE A 124 2.40 -8.32 14.93
N PRO A 125 1.92 -7.09 14.67
CA PRO A 125 2.80 -5.94 14.59
C PRO A 125 3.45 -5.60 15.94
N ASP A 126 2.75 -5.84 17.04
CA ASP A 126 3.29 -5.69 18.41
C ASP A 126 2.89 -6.86 19.30
N SER A 127 1.86 -6.76 20.14
CA SER A 127 1.53 -7.77 21.15
C SER A 127 0.31 -8.61 20.80
N ILE A 128 -0.47 -8.22 19.79
CA ILE A 128 -1.71 -8.91 19.43
C ILE A 128 -1.78 -9.23 17.93
N ARG A 129 -2.37 -10.39 17.63
CA ARG A 129 -2.62 -10.78 16.24
C ARG A 129 -3.79 -9.99 15.66
N ALA A 130 -3.56 -9.41 14.50
CA ALA A 130 -4.57 -8.78 13.68
C ALA A 130 -4.73 -9.56 12.37
N ASN A 131 -5.98 -9.81 11.98
CA ASN A 131 -6.36 -10.44 10.73
C ASN A 131 -7.01 -9.39 9.84
N LEU A 132 -6.55 -9.27 8.61
CA LEU A 132 -7.01 -8.29 7.65
C LEU A 132 -7.56 -9.02 6.43
N ILE A 133 -8.63 -8.46 5.87
CA ILE A 133 -9.21 -8.88 4.58
C ILE A 133 -9.32 -7.61 3.74
N ASP A 134 -8.98 -7.70 2.48
CA ASP A 134 -9.18 -6.61 1.54
C ASP A 134 -9.90 -7.05 0.26
N GLY A 135 -10.49 -6.08 -0.41
CA GLY A 135 -11.06 -6.22 -1.73
C GLY A 135 -10.86 -4.94 -2.54
N CYS A 136 -10.51 -5.10 -3.80
CA CYS A 136 -10.30 -3.97 -4.70
C CYS A 136 -10.85 -4.26 -6.09
N VAL A 137 -11.42 -3.23 -6.68
CA VAL A 137 -11.80 -3.18 -8.10
C VAL A 137 -11.01 -2.06 -8.75
N SER A 138 -10.28 -2.37 -9.81
CA SER A 138 -9.54 -1.39 -10.61
C SER A 138 -10.00 -1.49 -12.06
N TRP A 139 -10.39 -0.37 -12.65
CA TRP A 139 -10.75 -0.25 -14.05
C TRP A 139 -9.80 0.72 -14.75
N SER A 140 -9.29 0.30 -15.93
CA SER A 140 -8.36 1.11 -16.70
C SER A 140 -8.73 1.04 -18.17
N ALA A 141 -9.27 2.11 -18.74
CA ALA A 141 -9.63 2.19 -20.15
C ALA A 141 -9.35 3.57 -20.71
N ASN A 142 -8.83 3.61 -21.94
CA ASN A 142 -8.44 4.83 -22.64
C ASN A 142 -7.48 5.68 -21.78
N ARG A 143 -7.98 6.81 -21.28
CA ARG A 143 -7.23 7.80 -20.49
C ARG A 143 -7.56 7.78 -19.01
N TRP A 144 -8.49 6.89 -18.61
CA TRP A 144 -9.01 6.81 -17.26
C TRP A 144 -8.44 5.62 -16.49
N ILE A 145 -8.19 5.84 -15.23
CA ILE A 145 -7.98 4.79 -14.22
C ILE A 145 -8.89 5.14 -13.06
N VAL A 146 -9.71 4.17 -12.65
CA VAL A 146 -10.60 4.28 -11.48
C VAL A 146 -10.36 3.06 -10.61
N GLU A 147 -10.20 3.29 -9.31
CA GLU A 147 -9.92 2.22 -8.36
C GLU A 147 -10.64 2.46 -7.04
N GLY A 148 -11.20 1.38 -6.50
CA GLY A 148 -11.78 1.36 -5.16
C GLY A 148 -11.22 0.17 -4.38
N GLU A 149 -10.64 0.42 -3.21
CA GLU A 149 -10.10 -0.57 -2.29
C GLU A 149 -10.76 -0.39 -0.92
N TYR A 150 -11.16 -1.51 -0.33
CA TYR A 150 -11.71 -1.54 1.02
C TYR A 150 -11.00 -2.62 1.83
N MET A 151 -10.69 -2.29 3.09
CA MET A 151 -9.98 -3.16 4.01
C MET A 151 -10.69 -3.23 5.36
N TYR A 152 -10.80 -4.45 5.88
CA TYR A 152 -11.30 -4.75 7.21
C TYR A 152 -10.19 -5.39 8.06
N LYS A 153 -9.91 -4.80 9.22
CA LYS A 153 -8.91 -5.29 10.18
C LYS A 153 -9.61 -5.70 11.48
N HIS A 154 -9.46 -6.95 11.84
CA HIS A 154 -10.02 -7.57 13.03
C HIS A 154 -8.90 -7.97 14.00
N TYR A 155 -9.12 -7.75 15.30
CA TYR A 155 -8.18 -8.10 16.35
C TYR A 155 -8.65 -9.37 17.05
N THR A 156 -7.72 -10.29 17.37
CA THR A 156 -8.06 -11.53 18.09
C THR A 156 -8.60 -11.24 19.48
N ASN A 157 -9.48 -12.11 19.95
CA ASN A 157 -10.10 -12.04 21.28
C ASN A 157 -10.92 -10.77 21.52
N SER A 158 -11.43 -10.13 20.47
CA SER A 158 -12.20 -8.87 20.55
C SER A 158 -11.49 -7.77 21.37
N SER A 159 -10.17 -7.79 21.35
CA SER A 159 -9.32 -6.91 22.18
C SER A 159 -9.34 -5.44 21.77
N HIS A 160 -9.84 -5.14 20.55
CA HIS A 160 -10.05 -3.78 20.03
C HIS A 160 -11.21 -3.79 19.03
N LYS A 161 -11.84 -2.65 18.84
CA LYS A 161 -12.89 -2.48 17.81
C LYS A 161 -12.28 -2.74 16.42
N PRO A 162 -13.00 -3.42 15.51
CA PRO A 162 -12.54 -3.60 14.14
C PRO A 162 -12.27 -2.25 13.44
N CYS A 163 -11.24 -2.24 12.60
CA CYS A 163 -10.95 -1.09 11.77
C CYS A 163 -11.44 -1.32 10.34
N HIS A 164 -12.09 -0.30 9.79
CA HIS A 164 -12.50 -0.21 8.39
C HIS A 164 -11.66 0.88 7.73
N ALA A 165 -11.06 0.57 6.59
CA ALA A 165 -10.32 1.54 5.81
C ALA A 165 -10.72 1.44 4.33
N TYR A 166 -10.71 2.55 3.63
CA TYR A 166 -11.11 2.63 2.23
C TYR A 166 -10.29 3.66 1.48
N ASN A 167 -10.16 3.42 0.18
CA ASN A 167 -9.45 4.28 -0.75
C ASN A 167 -10.15 4.23 -2.10
N PHE A 168 -10.64 5.36 -2.58
CA PHE A 168 -11.26 5.51 -3.89
C PHE A 168 -10.53 6.59 -4.65
N PHE A 169 -10.04 6.30 -5.84
CA PHE A 169 -9.44 7.33 -6.67
C PHE A 169 -9.79 7.19 -8.14
N ALA A 170 -9.67 8.32 -8.85
CA ALA A 170 -9.73 8.40 -10.28
C ALA A 170 -8.55 9.23 -10.80
N SER A 171 -8.02 8.84 -11.95
CA SER A 171 -6.97 9.55 -12.67
C SER A 171 -7.36 9.64 -14.14
N TYR A 172 -7.25 10.84 -14.71
CA TYR A 172 -7.41 11.08 -16.13
C TYR A 172 -6.13 11.64 -16.72
N SER A 173 -5.60 10.98 -17.75
CA SER A 173 -4.34 11.36 -18.40
C SER A 173 -4.57 11.78 -19.84
N MET A 174 -3.97 12.88 -20.27
CA MET A 174 -4.06 13.38 -21.63
C MET A 174 -2.66 13.68 -22.19
N PRO A 175 -2.43 13.44 -23.51
CA PRO A 175 -1.22 13.86 -24.15
C PRO A 175 -1.20 15.40 -24.20
N ILE A 176 -0.02 15.98 -24.07
CA ILE A 176 0.26 17.40 -24.22
C ILE A 176 1.56 17.59 -24.98
N GLU A 177 1.76 18.79 -25.51
CA GLU A 177 3.02 19.26 -26.09
C GLU A 177 3.46 20.51 -25.32
N ALA A 178 4.23 20.31 -24.24
CA ALA A 178 4.70 21.39 -23.37
C ALA A 178 6.21 21.24 -23.12
N GLY A 179 7.01 21.71 -24.05
CA GLY A 179 8.46 21.56 -24.02
C GLY A 179 8.87 20.10 -24.07
N VAL A 180 9.50 19.61 -22.99
CA VAL A 180 9.91 18.19 -22.86
C VAL A 180 8.78 17.29 -22.35
N PHE A 181 7.71 17.88 -21.81
CA PHE A 181 6.59 17.12 -21.22
C PHE A 181 5.58 16.70 -22.29
N ASN A 182 5.13 15.46 -22.22
CA ASN A 182 4.23 14.87 -23.21
C ASN A 182 2.95 14.28 -22.61
N ARG A 183 2.75 14.39 -21.29
CA ARG A 183 1.54 13.92 -20.62
C ARG A 183 1.18 14.81 -19.43
N LEU A 184 -0.09 15.13 -19.30
CA LEU A 184 -0.69 15.77 -18.14
C LEU A 184 -1.76 14.85 -17.57
N SER A 185 -1.76 14.67 -16.25
CA SER A 185 -2.74 13.84 -15.55
C SER A 185 -3.38 14.63 -14.42
N PHE A 186 -4.69 14.48 -14.25
CA PHE A 186 -5.44 15.01 -13.12
C PHE A 186 -5.91 13.84 -12.25
N GLN A 187 -5.77 13.97 -10.94
CA GLN A 187 -6.11 12.92 -10.00
C GLN A 187 -6.97 13.46 -8.85
N GLY A 188 -7.94 12.64 -8.43
CA GLY A 188 -8.72 12.85 -7.24
C GLY A 188 -8.81 11.58 -6.42
N ARG A 189 -8.68 11.66 -5.10
CA ARG A 189 -8.79 10.56 -4.15
C ARG A 189 -9.63 10.95 -2.97
N PHE A 190 -10.47 10.02 -2.50
CA PHE A 190 -11.10 10.04 -1.19
C PHE A 190 -10.68 8.78 -0.44
N ASP A 191 -10.03 8.94 0.69
CA ASP A 191 -9.61 7.84 1.54
C ASP A 191 -9.91 8.12 3.01
N GLY A 192 -10.12 7.07 3.78
CA GLY A 192 -10.47 7.17 5.19
C GLY A 192 -10.24 5.88 5.95
N MET A 193 -10.32 6.01 7.27
CA MET A 193 -10.26 4.88 8.18
C MET A 193 -10.99 5.18 9.49
N THR A 194 -11.50 4.13 10.13
CA THR A 194 -11.88 4.18 11.55
C THR A 194 -10.62 4.05 12.42
N ALA A 195 -10.77 4.31 13.72
CA ALA A 195 -9.66 4.15 14.67
C ALA A 195 -9.06 2.75 14.63
N HIS A 196 -7.73 2.64 14.74
CA HIS A 196 -7.06 1.35 14.83
C HIS A 196 -5.91 1.34 15.84
N SER A 197 -5.49 0.13 16.23
CA SER A 197 -4.34 -0.15 17.06
C SER A 197 -3.34 -1.02 16.30
N ASN A 198 -2.04 -0.79 16.50
CA ASN A 198 -0.98 -1.69 16.07
C ASN A 198 -0.65 -2.78 17.12
N GLY A 199 -1.42 -2.87 18.20
CA GLY A 199 -1.29 -3.88 19.23
C GLY A 199 -0.47 -3.43 20.44
N LYS A 200 -0.04 -2.16 20.50
CA LYS A 200 0.60 -1.59 21.70
C LYS A 200 -0.39 -1.50 22.85
N ARG A 201 0.13 -1.70 24.06
CA ARG A 201 -0.65 -1.58 25.29
C ARG A 201 -0.13 -0.43 26.15
N ASN A 202 -1.01 0.20 26.91
CA ASN A 202 -0.63 1.10 27.99
C ASN A 202 -0.18 0.31 29.23
N ASP A 203 0.18 1.02 30.28
CA ASP A 203 0.65 0.43 31.55
C ASP A 203 -0.42 -0.45 32.23
N ASP A 204 -1.69 -0.18 31.98
CA ASP A 204 -2.83 -0.96 32.48
C ASP A 204 -3.13 -2.20 31.59
N GLY A 205 -2.36 -2.45 30.53
CA GLY A 205 -2.54 -3.57 29.62
C GLY A 205 -3.66 -3.39 28.58
N VAL A 206 -4.25 -2.20 28.47
CA VAL A 206 -5.28 -1.88 27.49
C VAL A 206 -4.65 -1.46 26.16
N LEU A 207 -5.20 -1.94 25.02
CA LEU A 207 -4.72 -1.57 23.71
C LEU A 207 -4.91 -0.06 23.45
N ILE A 208 -3.83 0.56 23.01
CA ILE A 208 -3.80 1.98 22.64
C ILE A 208 -4.33 2.13 21.20
N THR A 209 -5.11 3.17 20.96
CA THR A 209 -5.43 3.62 19.61
C THR A 209 -4.25 4.40 19.05
N ASP A 210 -3.50 3.80 18.12
CA ASP A 210 -2.33 4.44 17.49
C ASP A 210 -2.75 5.52 16.50
N ASN A 211 -3.88 5.32 15.83
CA ASN A 211 -4.39 6.24 14.82
C ASN A 211 -5.88 6.52 15.03
N PRO A 212 -6.28 7.78 15.21
CA PRO A 212 -7.68 8.18 15.32
C PRO A 212 -8.42 8.05 13.97
N PRO A 213 -9.77 7.99 14.00
CA PRO A 213 -10.57 7.95 12.78
C PRO A 213 -10.43 9.26 12.01
N ARG A 214 -10.28 9.15 10.70
CA ARG A 214 -10.11 10.30 9.80
C ARG A 214 -10.45 9.99 8.36
N ASN A 215 -10.77 11.03 7.62
CA ASN A 215 -10.99 11.00 6.19
C ASN A 215 -10.08 12.04 5.52
N ARG A 216 -9.81 11.85 4.25
CA ARG A 216 -9.03 12.79 3.45
C ARG A 216 -9.54 12.85 2.02
N VAL A 217 -9.62 14.06 1.49
CA VAL A 217 -9.73 14.30 0.06
C VAL A 217 -8.36 14.76 -0.45
N THR A 218 -7.88 14.17 -1.52
CA THR A 218 -6.66 14.60 -2.21
C THR A 218 -7.00 14.94 -3.64
N VAL A 219 -6.62 16.11 -4.10
CA VAL A 219 -6.68 16.50 -5.51
C VAL A 219 -5.27 16.81 -6.00
N GLY A 220 -4.99 16.54 -7.26
CA GLY A 220 -3.66 16.77 -7.77
C GLY A 220 -3.56 16.76 -9.28
N ALA A 221 -2.40 17.20 -9.74
CA ALA A 221 -1.99 17.12 -11.13
C ALA A 221 -0.55 16.60 -11.23
N THR A 222 -0.27 15.87 -12.29
CA THR A 222 1.06 15.37 -12.62
C THR A 222 1.39 15.73 -14.04
N ILE A 223 2.48 16.46 -14.24
CA ILE A 223 3.05 16.68 -15.57
C ILE A 223 4.21 15.71 -15.76
N SER A 224 4.26 15.04 -16.90
CA SER A 224 5.21 13.95 -17.13
C SER A 224 5.96 14.11 -18.45
N TYR A 225 7.27 13.84 -18.39
CA TYR A 225 8.00 13.33 -19.54
C TYR A 225 7.92 11.80 -19.48
N TYR A 226 7.16 11.21 -20.38
CA TYR A 226 6.92 9.78 -20.42
C TYR A 226 7.39 9.19 -21.75
N ARG A 227 8.40 8.35 -21.71
CA ARG A 227 8.92 7.64 -22.87
C ARG A 227 8.56 6.15 -22.85
N SER A 228 8.61 5.54 -21.68
CA SER A 228 8.26 4.13 -21.50
C SER A 228 7.92 3.86 -20.02
N LYS A 229 7.46 2.66 -19.71
CA LYS A 229 7.27 2.23 -18.31
C LYS A 229 8.55 2.29 -17.46
N ASN A 230 9.71 2.26 -18.10
CA ASN A 230 11.02 2.22 -17.44
C ASN A 230 11.78 3.55 -17.53
N LEU A 231 11.28 4.51 -18.31
CA LEU A 231 11.90 5.83 -18.45
C LEU A 231 10.81 6.90 -18.39
N PHE A 232 10.70 7.57 -17.26
CA PHE A 232 9.82 8.70 -17.09
C PHE A 232 10.30 9.67 -16.00
N VAL A 233 9.83 10.91 -16.09
CA VAL A 233 9.98 11.95 -15.09
C VAL A 233 8.58 12.50 -14.80
N ASP A 234 8.16 12.43 -13.56
CA ASP A 234 6.88 12.99 -13.09
C ASP A 234 7.14 14.13 -12.12
N LEU A 235 6.57 15.30 -12.39
CA LEU A 235 6.42 16.37 -11.40
C LEU A 235 4.96 16.35 -10.93
N ARG A 236 4.74 16.01 -9.68
CA ARG A 236 3.42 15.87 -9.05
C ARG A 236 3.17 16.99 -8.08
N ALA A 237 1.98 17.58 -8.14
CA ALA A 237 1.49 18.55 -7.16
C ALA A 237 0.16 18.04 -6.60
N ASN A 238 0.05 17.88 -5.29
CA ASN A 238 -1.14 17.40 -4.61
C ASN A 238 -1.51 18.35 -3.48
N TYR A 239 -2.82 18.54 -3.27
CA TYR A 239 -3.37 19.16 -2.08
C TYR A 239 -4.20 18.13 -1.32
N GLU A 240 -3.93 17.97 -0.03
CA GLU A 240 -4.59 17.05 0.87
C GLU A 240 -5.40 17.83 1.90
N CYS A 241 -6.72 17.60 1.93
CA CYS A 241 -7.64 18.16 2.90
C CYS A 241 -8.10 17.07 3.86
N TYR A 242 -7.88 17.26 5.16
CA TYR A 242 -8.14 16.28 6.20
C TYR A 242 -9.41 16.60 6.97
N PHE A 243 -10.21 15.58 7.23
CA PHE A 243 -11.44 15.66 8.03
C PHE A 243 -11.32 14.73 9.23
N TYR A 244 -11.43 15.31 10.42
CA TYR A 244 -11.35 14.58 11.68
C TYR A 244 -12.71 14.50 12.35
N HIS A 245 -12.95 13.44 13.12
CA HIS A 245 -14.04 13.41 14.06
C HIS A 245 -13.71 14.33 15.25
N HIS A 246 -14.76 14.88 15.91
CA HIS A 246 -14.61 15.89 16.95
C HIS A 246 -13.65 15.56 18.08
N ASP A 247 -13.42 14.27 18.37
CA ASP A 247 -12.57 13.81 19.47
C ASP A 247 -11.13 13.51 19.02
N ALA A 248 -10.77 13.77 17.76
CA ALA A 248 -9.44 13.47 17.25
C ALA A 248 -8.47 14.61 17.52
N VAL A 249 -7.39 14.32 18.24
CA VAL A 249 -6.28 15.26 18.41
C VAL A 249 -5.57 15.41 17.07
N THR A 250 -5.55 16.62 16.52
CA THR A 250 -4.79 16.93 15.30
C THR A 250 -3.31 17.07 15.64
N THR A 251 -2.47 16.33 14.93
CA THR A 251 -1.02 16.52 14.96
C THR A 251 -0.56 17.31 13.73
N PRO A 252 0.60 17.97 13.73
CA PRO A 252 1.13 18.70 12.56
C PRO A 252 1.21 17.85 11.28
N ASP A 253 1.42 16.53 11.41
CA ASP A 253 1.49 15.59 10.28
C ASP A 253 0.13 15.23 9.69
N THR A 254 -0.96 15.67 10.30
CA THR A 254 -2.33 15.30 9.94
C THR A 254 -3.19 16.49 9.51
N GLY A 255 -2.61 17.69 9.42
CA GLY A 255 -3.27 18.88 8.89
C GLY A 255 -3.28 18.93 7.35
N ASP A 256 -4.09 19.85 6.83
CA ASP A 256 -4.13 20.17 5.40
C ASP A 256 -2.75 20.55 4.89
N LYS A 257 -2.39 20.06 3.71
CA LYS A 257 -1.06 20.32 3.15
C LYS A 257 -1.02 20.24 1.62
N ALA A 258 -0.13 21.04 1.06
CA ALA A 258 0.31 20.92 -0.32
C ALA A 258 1.64 20.15 -0.38
N VAL A 259 1.75 19.23 -1.33
CA VAL A 259 2.95 18.42 -1.54
C VAL A 259 3.35 18.50 -3.01
N VAL A 260 4.62 18.80 -3.25
CA VAL A 260 5.22 18.71 -4.59
C VAL A 260 6.32 17.66 -4.55
N GLU A 261 6.29 16.74 -5.50
CA GLU A 261 7.21 15.61 -5.60
C GLU A 261 7.76 15.49 -7.01
N LEU A 262 9.07 15.21 -7.11
CA LEU A 262 9.72 14.83 -8.35
C LEU A 262 10.03 13.33 -8.30
N VAL A 263 9.51 12.57 -9.28
CA VAL A 263 9.77 11.14 -9.42
C VAL A 263 10.53 10.88 -10.70
N LEU A 264 11.65 10.24 -10.58
CA LEU A 264 12.51 9.83 -11.70
C LEU A 264 12.54 8.31 -11.79
N ARG A 265 12.40 7.78 -12.99
CA ARG A 265 12.64 6.37 -13.28
C ARG A 265 13.46 6.24 -14.57
N PHE A 266 14.50 5.43 -14.52
CA PHE A 266 15.44 5.14 -15.62
C PHE A 266 15.96 3.70 -15.56
#